data_8f7c33ddd8806fdf4a36795b66e2e612
#
_entry.id   8f7c33ddd8806fdf4a36795b66e2e612
#
_cell.length_a   1.000
_cell.length_b   1.000
_cell.length_c   1.000
_cell.angle_alpha   90.00
_cell.angle_beta   90.00
_cell.angle_gamma   90.00
#
_symmetry.space_group_name_H-M   'P 1'
#
loop_
_entity.id
_entity.type
_entity.pdbx_description
1 polymer ?
#
loop_
_entity_poly.entity_id
_entity_poly.type
_entity_poly.pdbx_seq_one_letter_code
_entity_poly.pdbx_strand_id
1 'polypeptide(L)'
;ILLGAPTIDLEGKKEVFRNSALFIENGEVKKIINKRTLPNYAVFDEARYFKAAQAISTIEFREQTLAILVCEDLWDLKNHYLLGEQIFDAAIAINASPYTTQKHNLRQKISEKFTTVLHKPLIYVNQVGAQDSLVFDGSSFVMNSNGKVVLQMKEFVEDQANFELKKN
;
A
#
# COMPACT_ATOMS: atom_id res chain seq x y z
N ILE A 1 10.43 9.43 -2.14
CA ILE A 1 8.97 9.56 -2.30
C ILE A 1 8.43 8.23 -2.81
N LEU A 2 7.26 7.80 -2.29
CA LEU A 2 6.49 6.69 -2.83
C LEU A 2 5.14 7.24 -3.30
N LEU A 3 4.82 7.10 -4.58
CA LEU A 3 3.67 7.73 -5.21
C LEU A 3 2.87 6.68 -6.01
N GLY A 4 1.54 6.64 -5.84
CA GLY A 4 0.64 5.84 -6.66
C GLY A 4 0.33 6.52 -7.99
N ALA A 5 0.47 5.80 -9.10
CA ALA A 5 0.13 6.29 -10.44
C ALA A 5 -0.17 5.14 -11.42
N PRO A 6 -0.99 5.38 -12.45
CA PRO A 6 -1.05 4.49 -13.59
C PRO A 6 0.27 4.55 -14.39
N THR A 7 0.70 3.39 -14.87
CA THR A 7 1.90 3.29 -15.73
C THR A 7 1.61 2.42 -16.94
N ILE A 8 2.47 2.54 -17.96
CA ILE A 8 2.46 1.68 -19.14
C ILE A 8 3.67 0.77 -19.07
N ASP A 9 3.43 -0.52 -19.23
CA ASP A 9 4.45 -1.56 -19.32
C ASP A 9 4.43 -2.20 -20.70
N LEU A 10 5.53 -2.78 -21.14
CA LEU A 10 5.63 -3.47 -22.43
C LEU A 10 5.72 -4.98 -22.22
N GLU A 11 4.74 -5.71 -22.69
CA GLU A 11 4.78 -7.17 -22.79
C GLU A 11 4.99 -7.58 -24.25
N GLY A 12 6.24 -7.79 -24.59
CA GLY A 12 6.66 -7.93 -25.98
C GLY A 12 6.46 -6.64 -26.76
N LYS A 13 5.53 -6.64 -27.76
CA LYS A 13 5.16 -5.44 -28.54
C LYS A 13 3.85 -4.79 -28.08
N LYS A 14 3.21 -5.31 -27.03
CA LYS A 14 1.91 -4.84 -26.55
C LYS A 14 2.09 -3.95 -25.35
N GLU A 15 1.51 -2.75 -25.39
CA GLU A 15 1.36 -1.90 -24.21
C GLU A 15 0.29 -2.46 -23.28
N VAL A 16 0.60 -2.49 -22.00
CA VAL A 16 -0.32 -2.87 -20.93
C VAL A 16 -0.32 -1.81 -19.84
N PHE A 17 -1.51 -1.44 -19.39
CA PHE A 17 -1.66 -0.50 -18.29
C PHE A 17 -1.50 -1.22 -16.95
N ARG A 18 -0.84 -0.55 -16.01
CA ARG A 18 -0.62 -1.00 -14.65
C ARG A 18 -1.09 0.06 -13.66
N ASN A 19 -1.63 -0.37 -12.52
CA ASN A 19 -1.74 0.45 -11.33
C ASN A 19 -0.47 0.24 -10.52
N SER A 20 0.29 1.29 -10.24
CA SER A 20 1.66 1.15 -9.74
C SER A 20 1.99 2.10 -8.60
N ALA A 21 2.95 1.70 -7.78
CA ALA A 21 3.69 2.58 -6.89
C ALA A 21 5.04 2.92 -7.53
N LEU A 22 5.35 4.21 -7.60
CA LEU A 22 6.62 4.75 -8.08
C LEU A 22 7.51 5.07 -6.89
N PHE A 23 8.65 4.41 -6.77
CA PHE A 23 9.68 4.81 -5.83
C PHE A 23 10.61 5.82 -6.48
N ILE A 24 10.62 7.04 -5.94
CA ILE A 24 11.33 8.20 -6.49
C ILE A 24 12.38 8.65 -5.48
N GLU A 25 13.62 8.75 -5.92
CA GLU A 25 14.75 9.23 -5.14
C GLU A 25 15.62 10.15 -6.00
N ASN A 26 16.06 11.28 -5.43
CA ASN A 26 16.86 12.29 -6.11
C ASN A 26 16.27 12.79 -7.44
N GLY A 27 14.92 12.90 -7.52
CA GLY A 27 14.22 13.35 -8.71
C GLY A 27 14.05 12.31 -9.81
N GLU A 28 14.48 11.06 -9.59
CA GLU A 28 14.40 9.97 -10.55
C GLU A 28 13.51 8.83 -10.04
N VAL A 29 12.75 8.20 -10.93
CA VAL A 29 12.03 6.97 -10.64
C VAL A 29 13.04 5.83 -10.58
N LYS A 30 13.31 5.32 -9.37
CA LYS A 30 14.27 4.23 -9.14
C LYS A 30 13.61 2.85 -9.30
N LYS A 31 12.32 2.72 -8.99
CA LYS A 31 11.58 1.47 -9.14
C LYS A 31 10.10 1.71 -9.38
N ILE A 32 9.50 0.91 -10.24
CA ILE A 32 8.06 0.82 -10.48
C ILE A 32 7.59 -0.51 -9.90
N ILE A 33 6.61 -0.46 -9.01
CA ILE A 33 6.02 -1.61 -8.35
C ILE A 33 4.57 -1.72 -8.80
N ASN A 34 4.24 -2.75 -9.56
CA ASN A 34 2.91 -2.95 -10.10
C ASN A 34 2.00 -3.66 -9.07
N LYS A 35 0.79 -3.16 -8.93
CA LYS A 35 -0.25 -3.74 -8.07
C LYS A 35 -0.57 -5.17 -8.50
N ARG A 36 -0.71 -6.07 -7.52
CA ARG A 36 -0.95 -7.48 -7.77
C ARG A 36 -2.43 -7.85 -7.70
N THR A 37 -3.16 -7.31 -6.74
CA THR A 37 -4.57 -7.62 -6.51
C THR A 37 -5.44 -6.49 -7.02
N LEU A 38 -6.14 -6.72 -8.12
CA LEU A 38 -7.02 -5.75 -8.77
C LEU A 38 -8.46 -5.99 -8.33
N PRO A 39 -9.07 -5.13 -7.50
CA PRO A 39 -10.46 -5.29 -7.09
C PRO A 39 -11.41 -5.04 -8.28
N ASN A 40 -12.46 -5.87 -8.33
CA ASN A 40 -13.51 -5.78 -9.35
C ASN A 40 -14.89 -5.96 -8.68
N TYR A 41 -15.14 -5.15 -7.65
CA TYR A 41 -16.37 -5.18 -6.86
C TYR A 41 -16.71 -3.77 -6.36
N ALA A 42 -17.98 -3.52 -6.02
CA ALA A 42 -18.52 -2.23 -5.58
C ALA A 42 -18.16 -1.11 -6.57
N VAL A 43 -17.38 -0.11 -6.13
CA VAL A 43 -16.95 1.03 -6.95
C VAL A 43 -15.68 0.75 -7.77
N PHE A 44 -15.10 -0.43 -7.62
CA PHE A 44 -13.84 -0.79 -8.27
C PHE A 44 -14.06 -1.64 -9.52
N ASP A 45 -13.39 -1.27 -10.62
CA ASP A 45 -13.38 -2.01 -11.89
C ASP A 45 -11.94 -2.01 -12.45
N GLU A 46 -10.96 -2.30 -11.58
CA GLU A 46 -9.55 -2.19 -11.95
C GLU A 46 -9.11 -3.25 -12.96
N ALA A 47 -9.63 -4.46 -12.85
CA ALA A 47 -9.27 -5.55 -13.76
C ALA A 47 -9.66 -5.29 -15.23
N ARG A 48 -10.56 -4.33 -15.47
CA ARG A 48 -10.96 -3.90 -16.81
C ARG A 48 -9.87 -3.09 -17.52
N TYR A 49 -9.11 -2.31 -16.74
CA TYR A 49 -8.15 -1.34 -17.30
C TYR A 49 -6.70 -1.75 -17.08
N PHE A 50 -6.42 -2.43 -15.97
CA PHE A 50 -5.07 -2.76 -15.56
C PHE A 50 -4.81 -4.25 -15.60
N LYS A 51 -3.55 -4.62 -15.81
CA LYS A 51 -3.07 -5.98 -15.69
C LYS A 51 -2.36 -6.17 -14.36
N ALA A 52 -2.68 -7.23 -13.64
CA ALA A 52 -2.10 -7.58 -12.35
C ALA A 52 -0.62 -7.96 -12.46
N ALA A 53 0.17 -7.62 -11.44
CA ALA A 53 1.52 -8.14 -11.28
C ALA A 53 1.51 -9.60 -10.82
N GLN A 54 2.60 -10.32 -11.11
CA GLN A 54 2.75 -11.72 -10.68
C GLN A 54 3.34 -11.85 -9.26
N ALA A 55 4.13 -10.87 -8.83
CA ALA A 55 4.82 -10.87 -7.55
C ALA A 55 4.64 -9.55 -6.80
N ILE A 56 4.81 -9.60 -5.48
CA ILE A 56 4.98 -8.41 -4.66
C ILE A 56 6.45 -8.03 -4.68
N SER A 57 6.73 -6.74 -4.74
CA SER A 57 8.10 -6.21 -4.83
C SER A 57 8.49 -5.47 -3.57
N THR A 58 9.77 -5.55 -3.24
CA THR A 58 10.42 -4.75 -2.21
C THR A 58 11.26 -3.64 -2.82
N ILE A 59 11.60 -2.65 -2.04
CA ILE A 59 12.60 -1.62 -2.35
C ILE A 59 13.67 -1.59 -1.27
N GLU A 60 14.88 -1.24 -1.65
CA GLU A 60 15.95 -0.93 -0.70
C GLU A 60 15.96 0.59 -0.45
N PHE A 61 15.88 0.98 0.81
CA PHE A 61 15.95 2.38 1.21
C PHE A 61 16.67 2.51 2.56
N ARG A 62 17.79 3.24 2.60
CA ARG A 62 18.60 3.49 3.81
C ARG A 62 18.88 2.23 4.62
N GLU A 63 19.44 1.23 3.97
CA GLU A 63 19.78 -0.08 4.57
C GLU A 63 18.58 -0.90 5.09
N GLN A 64 17.38 -0.56 4.67
CA GLN A 64 16.16 -1.31 4.99
C GLN A 64 15.51 -1.82 3.72
N THR A 65 14.99 -3.03 3.78
CA THR A 65 14.17 -3.62 2.73
C THR A 65 12.71 -3.39 3.06
N LEU A 66 12.00 -2.66 2.22
CA LEU A 66 10.59 -2.29 2.42
C LEU A 66 9.70 -3.02 1.42
N ALA A 67 8.73 -3.79 1.89
CA ALA A 67 7.70 -4.38 1.05
C ALA A 67 6.66 -3.32 0.68
N ILE A 68 6.33 -3.21 -0.61
CA ILE A 68 5.40 -2.19 -1.10
C ILE A 68 4.08 -2.86 -1.53
N LEU A 69 2.99 -2.36 -0.97
CA LEU A 69 1.63 -2.82 -1.22
C LEU A 69 0.79 -1.64 -1.76
N VAL A 70 -0.06 -1.92 -2.75
CA VAL A 70 -0.98 -0.94 -3.28
C VAL A 70 -2.41 -1.34 -2.93
N CYS A 71 -2.99 -0.66 -1.93
CA CYS A 71 -4.37 -0.75 -1.50
C CYS A 71 -4.84 -2.21 -1.28
N GLU A 72 -5.57 -2.81 -2.24
CA GLU A 72 -6.13 -4.16 -2.16
C GLU A 72 -5.06 -5.25 -1.95
N ASP A 73 -3.81 -5.00 -2.27
CA ASP A 73 -2.73 -5.95 -2.00
C ASP A 73 -2.62 -6.32 -0.51
N LEU A 74 -2.93 -5.37 0.39
CA LEU A 74 -2.94 -5.61 1.83
C LEU A 74 -4.10 -6.51 2.27
N TRP A 75 -5.23 -6.51 1.54
CA TRP A 75 -6.43 -7.25 1.90
C TRP A 75 -6.39 -8.71 1.45
N ASP A 76 -5.59 -9.02 0.43
CA ASP A 76 -5.44 -10.35 -0.12
C ASP A 76 -4.47 -11.20 0.73
N LEU A 77 -5.00 -12.19 1.44
CA LEU A 77 -4.22 -13.09 2.28
C LEU A 77 -3.15 -13.88 1.51
N LYS A 78 -3.31 -14.08 0.19
CA LYS A 78 -2.28 -14.70 -0.64
C LYS A 78 -1.01 -13.84 -0.68
N ASN A 79 -1.18 -12.52 -0.63
CA ASN A 79 -0.05 -11.60 -0.57
C ASN A 79 0.68 -11.68 0.77
N HIS A 80 -0.04 -11.85 1.89
CA HIS A 80 0.58 -12.09 3.19
C HIS A 80 1.43 -13.35 3.19
N TYR A 81 0.92 -14.42 2.59
CA TYR A 81 1.66 -15.68 2.47
C TYR A 81 2.94 -15.52 1.63
N LEU A 82 2.84 -14.88 0.45
CA LEU A 82 3.98 -14.61 -0.42
C LEU A 82 5.03 -13.72 0.23
N LEU A 83 4.62 -12.74 1.04
CA LEU A 83 5.53 -11.90 1.81
C LEU A 83 6.19 -12.65 2.96
N GLY A 84 5.51 -13.63 3.55
CA GLY A 84 6.09 -14.48 4.60
C GLY A 84 7.33 -15.28 4.13
N GLU A 85 7.46 -15.49 2.83
CA GLU A 85 8.63 -16.17 2.21
C GLU A 85 9.75 -15.18 1.83
N GLN A 86 9.57 -13.87 2.04
CA GLN A 86 10.54 -12.84 1.67
C GLN A 86 11.19 -12.22 2.91
N ILE A 87 12.41 -11.74 2.74
CA ILE A 87 13.11 -10.96 3.77
C ILE A 87 12.79 -9.48 3.54
N PHE A 88 12.18 -8.83 4.55
CA PHE A 88 11.93 -7.38 4.55
C PHE A 88 11.86 -6.88 6.00
N ASP A 89 12.08 -5.58 6.21
CA ASP A 89 12.10 -4.94 7.53
C ASP A 89 10.74 -4.38 7.92
N ALA A 90 10.03 -3.78 6.96
CA ALA A 90 8.71 -3.18 7.14
C ALA A 90 7.90 -3.23 5.84
N ALA A 91 6.58 -3.06 5.95
CA ALA A 91 5.72 -2.86 4.79
C ALA A 91 5.20 -1.43 4.73
N ILE A 92 5.01 -0.92 3.51
CA ILE A 92 4.30 0.33 3.24
C ILE A 92 3.12 0.02 2.32
N ALA A 93 1.91 0.35 2.77
CA ALA A 93 0.70 0.27 1.97
C ALA A 93 0.24 1.67 1.59
N ILE A 94 0.23 1.99 0.29
CA ILE A 94 -0.31 3.25 -0.23
C ILE A 94 -1.73 3.03 -0.74
N ASN A 95 -2.66 3.90 -0.36
CA ASN A 95 -4.08 3.67 -0.55
C ASN A 95 -4.83 4.91 -1.03
N ALA A 96 -5.82 4.67 -1.91
CA ALA A 96 -6.97 5.53 -2.13
C ALA A 96 -8.22 4.72 -1.73
N SER A 97 -8.34 4.43 -0.43
CA SER A 97 -9.41 3.60 0.12
C SER A 97 -10.58 4.49 0.52
N PRO A 98 -11.77 4.36 -0.13
CA PRO A 98 -12.92 5.19 0.15
C PRO A 98 -13.42 5.02 1.59
N TYR A 99 -13.93 6.12 2.14
CA TYR A 99 -14.54 6.15 3.46
C TYR A 99 -15.89 5.42 3.47
N THR A 100 -16.11 4.64 4.50
CA THR A 100 -17.42 4.22 4.99
C THR A 100 -17.38 4.18 6.52
N THR A 101 -18.54 4.21 7.19
CA THR A 101 -18.64 4.30 8.64
C THR A 101 -17.89 3.20 9.43
N GLN A 102 -17.63 2.06 8.80
CA GLN A 102 -16.92 0.93 9.43
C GLN A 102 -15.50 0.73 8.86
N LYS A 103 -15.12 1.48 7.83
CA LYS A 103 -13.90 1.21 7.06
C LYS A 103 -12.63 1.43 7.87
N HIS A 104 -12.61 2.43 8.75
CA HIS A 104 -11.48 2.70 9.63
C HIS A 104 -11.12 1.47 10.50
N ASN A 105 -12.10 0.94 11.23
CA ASN A 105 -11.88 -0.24 12.07
C ASN A 105 -11.48 -1.47 11.25
N LEU A 106 -12.03 -1.61 10.05
CA LEU A 106 -11.72 -2.74 9.18
C LEU A 106 -10.29 -2.67 8.64
N ARG A 107 -9.82 -1.46 8.28
CA ARG A 107 -8.41 -1.22 7.88
C ARG A 107 -7.45 -1.61 9.00
N GLN A 108 -7.75 -1.20 10.24
CA GLN A 108 -6.92 -1.55 11.39
C GLN A 108 -6.91 -3.06 11.67
N LYS A 109 -8.05 -3.74 11.61
CA LYS A 109 -8.13 -5.20 11.80
C LYS A 109 -7.33 -5.99 10.76
N ILE A 110 -7.39 -5.59 9.49
CA ILE A 110 -6.61 -6.27 8.44
C ILE A 110 -5.11 -6.01 8.63
N SER A 111 -4.75 -4.78 9.01
CA SER A 111 -3.38 -4.39 9.31
C SER A 111 -2.82 -5.11 10.55
N GLU A 112 -3.64 -5.28 11.60
CA GLU A 112 -3.29 -6.07 12.78
C GLU A 112 -2.99 -7.52 12.40
N LYS A 113 -3.85 -8.13 11.59
CA LYS A 113 -3.63 -9.49 11.10
C LYS A 113 -2.32 -9.58 10.28
N PHE A 114 -2.08 -8.62 9.39
CA PHE A 114 -0.85 -8.56 8.61
C PHE A 114 0.39 -8.48 9.49
N THR A 115 0.43 -7.51 10.42
CA THR A 115 1.61 -7.23 11.25
C THR A 115 1.88 -8.35 12.26
N THR A 116 0.85 -8.96 12.84
CA THR A 116 1.00 -10.06 13.81
C THR A 116 1.41 -11.36 13.17
N VAL A 117 0.91 -11.67 11.96
CA VAL A 117 1.27 -12.90 11.23
C VAL A 117 2.69 -12.83 10.68
N LEU A 118 3.08 -11.69 10.12
CA LEU A 118 4.40 -11.53 9.50
C LEU A 118 5.48 -11.03 10.48
N HIS A 119 5.07 -10.62 11.69
CA HIS A 119 5.96 -10.00 12.69
C HIS A 119 6.72 -8.79 12.15
N LYS A 120 6.06 -8.01 11.27
CA LYS A 120 6.63 -6.83 10.61
C LYS A 120 5.74 -5.60 10.82
N PRO A 121 6.33 -4.41 11.06
CA PRO A 121 5.55 -3.18 11.13
C PRO A 121 4.97 -2.80 9.76
N LEU A 122 3.84 -2.09 9.79
CA LEU A 122 3.15 -1.58 8.61
C LEU A 122 2.95 -0.08 8.71
N ILE A 123 3.32 0.64 7.66
CA ILE A 123 3.00 2.04 7.44
C ILE A 123 1.82 2.07 6.46
N TYR A 124 0.64 2.43 6.95
CA TYR A 124 -0.58 2.56 6.16
C TYR A 124 -0.80 4.03 5.80
N VAL A 125 -0.69 4.36 4.52
CA VAL A 125 -0.90 5.72 4.02
C VAL A 125 -2.16 5.74 3.18
N ASN A 126 -3.10 6.64 3.50
CA ASN A 126 -4.35 6.77 2.77
C ASN A 126 -4.56 8.21 2.29
N GLN A 127 -5.13 8.35 1.11
CA GLN A 127 -5.51 9.63 0.53
C GLN A 127 -6.55 10.35 1.41
N VAL A 128 -6.50 11.68 1.44
CA VAL A 128 -7.57 12.54 1.94
C VAL A 128 -8.16 13.36 0.80
N GLY A 129 -9.46 13.58 0.82
CA GLY A 129 -10.16 14.39 -0.18
C GLY A 129 -11.50 13.79 -0.60
N ALA A 130 -12.02 14.29 -1.71
CA ALA A 130 -13.25 13.77 -2.31
C ALA A 130 -13.15 13.85 -3.84
N GLN A 131 -13.72 12.87 -4.52
CA GLN A 131 -13.80 12.80 -5.96
C GLN A 131 -15.08 12.08 -6.37
N ASP A 132 -15.88 12.69 -7.23
CA ASP A 132 -17.21 12.23 -7.63
C ASP A 132 -18.09 11.92 -6.40
N SER A 133 -18.53 10.70 -6.24
CA SER A 133 -19.33 10.24 -5.10
C SER A 133 -18.49 9.61 -3.97
N LEU A 134 -17.18 9.66 -4.07
CA LEU A 134 -16.27 9.05 -3.11
C LEU A 134 -15.64 10.11 -2.20
N VAL A 135 -15.54 9.78 -0.92
CA VAL A 135 -14.82 10.55 0.08
C VAL A 135 -13.69 9.69 0.62
N PHE A 136 -12.53 10.31 0.84
CA PHE A 136 -11.33 9.68 1.39
C PHE A 136 -10.97 10.38 2.70
N ASP A 137 -10.95 9.63 3.77
CA ASP A 137 -10.79 10.13 5.14
C ASP A 137 -9.33 10.32 5.58
N GLY A 138 -8.36 9.93 4.75
CA GLY A 138 -6.98 9.90 5.20
C GLY A 138 -6.83 8.87 6.32
N SER A 139 -6.74 9.35 7.57
CA SER A 139 -6.63 8.47 8.74
C SER A 139 -5.47 7.47 8.61
N SER A 140 -4.35 7.92 8.06
CA SER A 140 -3.13 7.12 7.92
C SER A 140 -2.58 6.74 9.29
N PHE A 141 -1.90 5.62 9.39
CA PHE A 141 -1.35 5.15 10.67
C PHE A 141 -0.09 4.31 10.49
N VAL A 142 0.65 4.14 11.57
CA VAL A 142 1.72 3.15 11.68
C VAL A 142 1.33 2.12 12.73
N MET A 143 1.48 0.86 12.38
CA MET A 143 1.22 -0.28 13.24
C MET A 143 2.52 -1.07 13.45
N ASN A 144 2.85 -1.37 14.69
CA ASN A 144 4.03 -2.17 15.01
C ASN A 144 3.81 -3.67 14.73
N SER A 145 4.87 -4.45 14.82
CA SER A 145 4.85 -5.91 14.59
C SER A 145 3.95 -6.72 15.55
N ASN A 146 3.48 -6.09 16.64
CA ASN A 146 2.57 -6.70 17.62
C ASN A 146 1.11 -6.29 17.41
N GLY A 147 0.76 -5.67 16.28
CA GLY A 147 -0.61 -5.27 15.95
C GLY A 147 -1.10 -4.01 16.67
N LYS A 148 -0.20 -3.22 17.28
CA LYS A 148 -0.59 -1.97 17.97
C LYS A 148 -0.34 -0.76 17.08
N VAL A 149 -1.33 0.13 16.97
CA VAL A 149 -1.17 1.43 16.35
C VAL A 149 -0.24 2.27 17.24
N VAL A 150 0.89 2.69 16.69
CA VAL A 150 1.91 3.50 17.38
C VAL A 150 1.93 4.95 16.91
N LEU A 151 1.31 5.23 15.78
CA LEU A 151 1.07 6.57 15.26
C LEU A 151 -0.27 6.57 14.52
N GLN A 152 -1.14 7.53 14.81
CA GLN A 152 -2.41 7.75 14.14
C GLN A 152 -2.47 9.18 13.64
N MET A 153 -2.75 9.35 12.36
CA MET A 153 -2.96 10.66 11.73
C MET A 153 -4.44 11.05 11.76
N LYS A 154 -4.71 12.34 11.57
CA LYS A 154 -6.06 12.90 11.59
C LYS A 154 -6.94 12.40 10.45
N GLU A 155 -8.24 12.47 10.67
CA GLU A 155 -9.25 12.16 9.67
C GLU A 155 -9.72 13.42 8.95
N PHE A 156 -10.01 13.30 7.64
CA PHE A 156 -10.61 14.34 6.78
C PHE A 156 -9.81 15.63 6.66
N VAL A 157 -8.54 15.63 7.02
CA VAL A 157 -7.61 16.76 6.85
C VAL A 157 -6.25 16.26 6.39
N GLU A 158 -5.53 17.13 5.67
CA GLU A 158 -4.12 16.89 5.37
C GLU A 158 -3.32 16.88 6.66
N ASP A 159 -2.44 15.91 6.81
CA ASP A 159 -1.61 15.75 8.00
C ASP A 159 -0.24 15.20 7.62
N GLN A 160 0.76 15.49 8.45
CA GLN A 160 2.13 15.01 8.27
C GLN A 160 2.70 14.54 9.60
N ALA A 161 3.39 13.40 9.59
CA ALA A 161 4.07 12.88 10.77
C ALA A 161 5.42 12.26 10.38
N ASN A 162 6.35 12.26 11.32
CA ASN A 162 7.62 11.56 11.21
C ASN A 162 7.56 10.29 12.06
N PHE A 163 8.05 9.21 11.51
CA PHE A 163 8.17 7.93 12.21
C PHE A 163 9.57 7.36 11.98
N GLU A 164 10.22 6.93 13.05
CA GLU A 164 11.51 6.26 12.99
C GLU A 164 11.30 4.74 12.96
N LEU A 165 11.70 4.11 11.87
CA LEU A 165 11.71 2.65 11.74
C LEU A 165 12.97 2.12 12.41
N LYS A 166 12.81 1.47 13.57
CA LYS A 166 13.94 0.85 14.27
C LYS A 166 14.28 -0.48 13.63
N LYS A 167 15.56 -0.71 13.35
CA LYS A 167 16.06 -2.06 13.02
C LYS A 167 15.83 -2.97 14.24
N ASN A 168 15.17 -4.08 14.05
CA ASN A 168 15.11 -5.16 15.04
C ASN A 168 16.39 -5.99 15.00
#